data_8ad71f2596229c6f01c5e145b49cf8fe
#
_entry.id   8ad71f2596229c6f01c5e145b49cf8fe
#
_cell.length_a   1.000
_cell.length_b   1.000
_cell.length_c   1.000
_cell.angle_alpha   90.00
_cell.angle_beta   90.00
_cell.angle_gamma   90.00
#
_symmetry.space_group_name_H-M   'P 1'
#
loop_
_entity.id
_entity.type
_entity.pdbx_description
1 polymer ?
#
loop_
_entity_poly.entity_id
_entity_poly.type
_entity_poly.pdbx_seq_one_letter_code
_entity_poly.pdbx_strand_id
1 'polypeptide(L)'
;MIFVTNAAGKAIYIGREWTDFTGQTLAEAVDYGWIRVLHPEDRAVVRSIVAEAIRREEPFSVRYRLLNPAGHHIWVLGGAVPSFGPPGRCFLGFLGAIARIPDPDEARARGTIGSFDPSQDRALETARSSLEMAADHLIAAHALLDRPGGAHLLTGLRRVLYQVGIELARSDGADGSDQVH
;
A
#
# COMPACT_ATOMS: atom_id res chain seq x y z
N MET A 1 3.39 -5.34 4.64
CA MET A 1 3.48 -4.51 5.88
C MET A 1 3.09 -3.08 5.58
N ILE A 2 2.49 -2.40 6.53
CA ILE A 2 1.99 -1.03 6.38
C ILE A 2 2.94 -0.06 7.07
N PHE A 3 3.07 1.15 6.52
CA PHE A 3 3.78 2.26 7.16
C PHE A 3 3.01 3.58 7.02
N VAL A 4 3.27 4.50 7.93
CA VAL A 4 2.73 5.87 7.89
C VAL A 4 3.88 6.84 8.11
N THR A 5 3.88 7.93 7.35
CA THR A 5 4.82 9.03 7.55
C THR A 5 4.09 10.32 7.93
N ASN A 6 4.79 11.26 8.52
CA ASN A 6 4.32 12.64 8.63
C ASN A 6 4.64 13.43 7.34
N ALA A 7 4.24 14.70 7.30
CA ALA A 7 4.46 15.59 6.15
C ALA A 7 5.94 15.81 5.79
N ALA A 8 6.86 15.61 6.73
CA ALA A 8 8.30 15.67 6.48
C ALA A 8 8.88 14.33 5.94
N GLY A 9 8.02 13.32 5.70
CA GLY A 9 8.45 11.99 5.25
C GLY A 9 9.11 11.13 6.33
N LYS A 10 9.02 11.53 7.59
CA LYS A 10 9.50 10.73 8.72
C LYS A 10 8.51 9.62 9.03
N ALA A 11 8.98 8.39 9.12
CA ALA A 11 8.14 7.27 9.54
C ALA A 11 7.68 7.48 10.99
N ILE A 12 6.36 7.48 11.20
CA ILE A 12 5.71 7.59 12.53
C ILE A 12 5.06 6.27 12.94
N TYR A 13 4.84 5.39 11.98
CA TYR A 13 4.35 4.04 12.20
C TYR A 13 4.95 3.09 11.15
N ILE A 14 5.32 1.90 11.58
CA ILE A 14 5.73 0.78 10.73
C ILE A 14 5.13 -0.49 11.35
N GLY A 15 4.54 -1.36 10.53
CA GLY A 15 3.94 -2.61 10.96
C GLY A 15 4.97 -3.58 11.57
N ARG A 16 4.50 -4.47 12.45
CA ARG A 16 5.35 -5.43 13.19
C ARG A 16 6.18 -6.32 12.28
N GLU A 17 5.68 -6.64 11.11
CA GLU A 17 6.34 -7.46 10.09
C GLU A 17 7.69 -6.88 9.64
N TRP A 18 7.93 -5.60 9.89
CA TRP A 18 9.21 -4.96 9.64
C TRP A 18 10.34 -5.58 10.45
N THR A 19 10.09 -5.83 11.74
CA THR A 19 11.10 -6.44 12.64
C THR A 19 11.41 -7.87 12.21
N ASP A 20 10.38 -8.64 11.87
CA ASP A 20 10.54 -10.03 11.43
C ASP A 20 11.38 -10.11 10.14
N PHE A 21 11.25 -9.10 9.30
CA PHE A 21 11.82 -9.04 7.98
C PHE A 21 13.26 -8.50 7.99
N THR A 22 13.52 -7.44 8.75
CA THR A 22 14.78 -6.70 8.73
C THR A 22 15.62 -6.91 9.99
N GLY A 23 15.05 -7.46 11.07
CA GLY A 23 15.67 -7.53 12.38
C GLY A 23 15.75 -6.17 13.10
N GLN A 24 15.35 -5.08 12.46
CA GLN A 24 15.34 -3.76 13.07
C GLN A 24 14.13 -3.61 13.96
N THR A 25 14.31 -3.13 15.18
CA THR A 25 13.20 -2.80 16.06
C THR A 25 12.38 -1.64 15.51
N LEU A 26 11.10 -1.56 15.89
CA LEU A 26 10.25 -0.45 15.47
C LEU A 26 10.78 0.91 15.95
N ALA A 27 11.37 0.96 17.14
CA ALA A 27 11.99 2.18 17.67
C ALA A 27 13.19 2.66 16.84
N GLU A 28 13.95 1.73 16.27
CA GLU A 28 15.07 2.05 15.40
C GLU A 28 14.64 2.43 13.99
N ALA A 29 13.47 1.95 13.55
CA ALA A 29 12.95 2.16 12.21
C ALA A 29 12.26 3.52 12.01
N VAL A 30 11.68 4.09 13.08
CA VAL A 30 10.97 5.39 13.01
C VAL A 30 11.90 6.53 12.57
N ASP A 31 11.30 7.66 12.28
CA ASP A 31 11.95 8.80 11.62
C ASP A 31 12.55 8.37 10.27
N TYR A 32 13.87 8.42 10.11
CA TYR A 32 14.61 7.97 8.93
C TYR A 32 15.44 6.72 9.22
N GLY A 33 15.21 6.05 10.35
CA GLY A 33 15.99 4.88 10.76
C GLY A 33 15.84 3.70 9.80
N TRP A 34 14.69 3.57 9.15
CA TRP A 34 14.40 2.56 8.13
C TRP A 34 15.39 2.57 6.95
N ILE A 35 16.05 3.71 6.65
CA ILE A 35 17.04 3.82 5.56
C ILE A 35 18.27 2.93 5.82
N ARG A 36 18.58 2.62 7.08
CA ARG A 36 19.77 1.84 7.44
C ARG A 36 19.73 0.42 6.88
N VAL A 37 18.54 -0.17 6.79
CA VAL A 37 18.36 -1.54 6.28
C VAL A 37 18.09 -1.60 4.78
N LEU A 38 18.12 -0.47 4.07
CA LEU A 38 18.13 -0.46 2.62
C LEU A 38 19.52 -0.89 2.10
N HIS A 39 19.51 -1.65 1.01
CA HIS A 39 20.75 -1.96 0.31
C HIS A 39 21.50 -0.66 -0.05
N PRO A 40 22.81 -0.56 0.17
CA PRO A 40 23.56 0.70 -0.02
C PRO A 40 23.36 1.36 -1.38
N GLU A 41 23.35 0.56 -2.45
CA GLU A 41 23.17 1.05 -3.84
C GLU A 41 21.78 1.65 -4.10
N ASP A 42 20.77 1.22 -3.34
CA ASP A 42 19.38 1.61 -3.56
C ASP A 42 18.99 2.88 -2.78
N ARG A 43 19.77 3.23 -1.75
CA ARG A 43 19.47 4.35 -0.84
C ARG A 43 19.27 5.67 -1.55
N ALA A 44 20.12 5.99 -2.54
CA ALA A 44 20.04 7.24 -3.26
C ALA A 44 18.75 7.34 -4.09
N VAL A 45 18.40 6.28 -4.80
CA VAL A 45 17.18 6.22 -5.63
C VAL A 45 15.93 6.31 -4.76
N VAL A 46 15.84 5.50 -3.69
CA VAL A 46 14.69 5.51 -2.79
C VAL A 46 14.49 6.88 -2.14
N ARG A 47 15.58 7.50 -1.64
CA ARG A 47 15.51 8.83 -1.05
C ARG A 47 15.06 9.90 -2.05
N SER A 48 15.54 9.85 -3.29
CA SER A 48 15.14 10.77 -4.34
C SER A 48 13.66 10.66 -4.68
N ILE A 49 13.15 9.43 -4.83
CA ILE A 49 11.72 9.18 -5.11
C ILE A 49 10.84 9.69 -3.95
N VAL A 50 11.19 9.36 -2.71
CA VAL A 50 10.43 9.79 -1.53
C VAL A 50 10.45 11.32 -1.39
N ALA A 51 11.62 11.96 -1.56
CA ALA A 51 11.74 13.41 -1.48
C ALA A 51 10.90 14.12 -2.55
N GLU A 52 10.91 13.61 -3.77
CA GLU A 52 10.14 14.17 -4.87
C GLU A 52 8.63 13.95 -4.68
N ALA A 53 8.22 12.78 -4.17
CA ALA A 53 6.83 12.52 -3.82
C ALA A 53 6.31 13.46 -2.73
N ILE A 54 7.13 13.75 -1.71
CA ILE A 54 6.81 14.76 -0.67
C ILE A 54 6.63 16.14 -1.31
N ARG A 55 7.57 16.54 -2.18
CA ARG A 55 7.53 17.86 -2.83
C ARG A 55 6.29 18.04 -3.71
N ARG A 56 5.84 16.98 -4.37
CA ARG A 56 4.65 17.00 -5.24
C ARG A 56 3.34 16.68 -4.51
N GLU A 57 3.44 16.10 -3.31
CA GLU A 57 2.29 15.55 -2.59
C GLU A 57 1.53 14.51 -3.44
N GLU A 58 2.29 13.71 -4.19
CA GLU A 58 1.77 12.71 -5.13
C GLU A 58 2.06 11.29 -4.65
N PRO A 59 1.24 10.29 -5.03
CA PRO A 59 1.52 8.90 -4.75
C PRO A 59 2.82 8.47 -5.44
N PHE A 60 3.46 7.44 -4.88
CA PHE A 60 4.66 6.86 -5.47
C PHE A 60 4.71 5.36 -5.28
N SER A 61 5.49 4.69 -6.12
CA SER A 61 5.94 3.32 -5.90
C SER A 61 7.43 3.19 -6.22
N VAL A 62 8.12 2.33 -5.48
CA VAL A 62 9.55 2.07 -5.66
C VAL A 62 9.88 0.63 -5.31
N ARG A 63 10.57 -0.08 -6.21
CA ARG A 63 11.17 -1.39 -5.93
C ARG A 63 12.61 -1.21 -5.47
N TYR A 64 13.00 -1.93 -4.44
CA TYR A 64 14.33 -1.83 -3.84
C TYR A 64 14.63 -3.07 -2.99
N ARG A 65 15.88 -3.16 -2.54
CA ARG A 65 16.35 -4.26 -1.70
C ARG A 65 16.37 -3.84 -0.23
N LEU A 66 15.84 -4.69 0.62
CA LEU A 66 16.02 -4.63 2.07
C LEU A 66 17.03 -5.68 2.50
N LEU A 67 17.84 -5.35 3.49
CA LEU A 67 18.78 -6.25 4.13
C LEU A 67 18.13 -6.91 5.36
N ASN A 68 18.34 -8.22 5.50
CA ASN A 68 18.02 -8.93 6.73
C ASN A 68 19.22 -8.97 7.68
N PRO A 69 19.08 -9.44 8.93
CA PRO A 69 20.17 -9.51 9.89
C PRO A 69 21.37 -10.39 9.45
N ALA A 70 21.13 -11.35 8.56
CA ALA A 70 22.17 -12.20 8.00
C ALA A 70 22.91 -11.54 6.80
N GLY A 71 22.55 -10.31 6.45
CA GLY A 71 23.12 -9.58 5.32
C GLY A 71 22.59 -9.97 3.94
N HIS A 72 21.62 -10.90 3.87
CA HIS A 72 20.98 -11.23 2.61
C HIS A 72 19.98 -10.13 2.26
N HIS A 73 19.89 -9.81 0.98
CA HIS A 73 18.87 -8.88 0.50
C HIS A 73 17.61 -9.61 0.03
N ILE A 74 16.51 -8.91 0.11
CA ILE A 74 15.21 -9.31 -0.41
C ILE A 74 14.64 -8.16 -1.20
N TRP A 75 14.03 -8.48 -2.34
CA TRP A 75 13.35 -7.49 -3.14
C TRP A 75 11.97 -7.17 -2.59
N VAL A 76 11.67 -5.89 -2.55
CA VAL A 76 10.38 -5.37 -2.12
C VAL A 76 9.88 -4.29 -3.06
N LEU A 77 8.57 -4.19 -3.16
CA LEU A 77 7.86 -3.05 -3.72
C LEU A 77 7.26 -2.26 -2.56
N GLY A 78 7.75 -1.06 -2.37
CA GLY A 78 7.16 -0.08 -1.46
C GLY A 78 6.37 0.95 -2.25
N GLY A 79 5.25 1.39 -1.73
CA GLY A 79 4.49 2.46 -2.33
C GLY A 79 3.55 3.12 -1.33
N ALA A 80 3.10 4.33 -1.64
CA ALA A 80 2.27 5.10 -0.75
C ALA A 80 1.39 6.10 -1.49
N VAL A 81 0.30 6.45 -0.83
CA VAL A 81 -0.61 7.51 -1.25
C VAL A 81 -0.55 8.67 -0.25
N PRO A 82 -0.66 9.93 -0.71
CA PRO A 82 -0.66 11.08 0.18
C PRO A 82 -1.97 11.15 0.97
N SER A 83 -1.85 11.52 2.24
CA SER A 83 -2.96 11.77 3.14
C SER A 83 -3.11 13.27 3.36
N PHE A 84 -4.35 13.75 3.32
CA PHE A 84 -4.67 15.16 3.52
C PHE A 84 -5.70 15.32 4.64
N GLY A 85 -5.58 16.42 5.39
CA GLY A 85 -6.46 16.74 6.49
C GLY A 85 -6.98 18.17 6.47
N PRO A 86 -7.97 18.49 7.35
CA PRO A 86 -8.43 19.85 7.58
C PRO A 86 -7.39 20.68 8.38
N PRO A 87 -7.44 22.03 8.27
CA PRO A 87 -8.24 22.81 7.34
C PRO A 87 -7.57 22.94 5.98
N GLY A 88 -8.36 23.10 4.90
CA GLY A 88 -7.81 23.48 3.59
C GLY A 88 -7.01 22.42 2.85
N ARG A 89 -7.19 21.12 3.16
CA ARG A 89 -6.46 20.02 2.50
C ARG A 89 -4.95 20.11 2.74
N CYS A 90 -4.54 20.26 3.99
CA CYS A 90 -3.12 20.22 4.34
C CYS A 90 -2.55 18.82 4.15
N PHE A 91 -1.38 18.70 3.53
CA PHE A 91 -0.65 17.44 3.44
C PHE A 91 -0.19 16.97 4.83
N LEU A 92 -0.57 15.75 5.20
CA LEU A 92 -0.27 15.15 6.50
C LEU A 92 0.90 14.17 6.44
N GLY A 93 1.19 13.64 5.26
CA GLY A 93 2.18 12.59 5.03
C GLY A 93 1.63 11.48 4.13
N PHE A 94 2.21 10.30 4.23
CA PHE A 94 1.86 9.16 3.41
C PHE A 94 1.34 7.99 4.24
N LEU A 95 0.35 7.30 3.69
CA LEU A 95 -0.02 5.95 4.06
C LEU A 95 0.50 5.01 2.98
N GLY A 96 1.28 4.02 3.35
CA GLY A 96 1.91 3.13 2.38
C GLY A 96 1.97 1.68 2.80
N ALA A 97 2.37 0.86 1.85
CA ALA A 97 2.61 -0.55 2.04
C ALA A 97 3.94 -0.98 1.41
N ILE A 98 4.53 -2.03 1.97
CA ILE A 98 5.71 -2.70 1.44
C ILE A 98 5.36 -4.17 1.29
N ALA A 99 5.50 -4.70 0.08
CA ALA A 99 5.29 -6.10 -0.25
C ALA A 99 6.59 -6.74 -0.74
N ARG A 100 6.80 -8.01 -0.40
CA ARG A 100 7.89 -8.80 -0.98
C ARG A 100 7.55 -9.12 -2.42
N ILE A 101 8.54 -9.01 -3.31
CA ILE A 101 8.43 -9.38 -4.73
C ILE A 101 9.50 -10.39 -5.09
N PRO A 102 9.32 -11.17 -6.15
CA PRO A 102 10.38 -11.98 -6.75
C PRO A 102 11.58 -11.13 -7.17
N ASP A 103 12.73 -11.75 -7.30
CA ASP A 103 13.92 -11.07 -7.81
C ASP A 103 13.64 -10.59 -9.25
N PRO A 104 13.75 -9.28 -9.51
CA PRO A 104 13.50 -8.75 -10.83
C PRO A 104 14.68 -9.04 -11.78
N ASP A 105 14.41 -9.14 -13.09
CA ASP A 105 15.43 -9.33 -14.11
C ASP A 105 16.51 -8.24 -14.08
N GLU A 106 16.12 -7.00 -13.77
CA GLU A 106 17.05 -5.90 -13.53
C GLU A 106 17.25 -5.68 -12.03
N ALA A 107 18.44 -6.00 -11.53
CA ALA A 107 18.83 -5.85 -10.13
C ALA A 107 19.08 -4.37 -9.73
N ARG A 108 18.17 -3.46 -10.08
CA ARG A 108 18.27 -2.03 -9.77
C ARG A 108 16.99 -1.51 -9.12
N ALA A 109 17.16 -0.63 -8.14
CA ALA A 109 16.05 0.13 -7.60
C ALA A 109 15.42 1.02 -8.68
N ARG A 110 14.11 1.01 -8.78
CA ARG A 110 13.33 1.86 -9.69
C ARG A 110 12.07 2.33 -9.00
N GLY A 111 11.63 3.54 -9.31
CA GLY A 111 10.38 4.07 -8.79
C GLY A 111 9.69 5.00 -9.76
N THR A 112 8.41 5.22 -9.50
CA THR A 112 7.54 6.14 -10.23
C THR A 112 6.81 7.04 -9.25
N ILE A 113 6.50 8.25 -9.70
CA ILE A 113 5.68 9.23 -8.96
C ILE A 113 4.44 9.49 -9.79
N GLY A 114 3.32 9.80 -9.13
CA GLY A 114 2.03 10.02 -9.75
C GLY A 114 1.15 8.76 -9.82
N SER A 115 1.71 7.58 -9.51
CA SER A 115 0.95 6.34 -9.40
C SER A 115 1.43 5.49 -8.23
N PHE A 116 0.50 4.92 -7.51
CA PHE A 116 0.73 3.80 -6.61
C PHE A 116 0.08 2.58 -7.22
N ASP A 117 0.89 1.71 -7.78
CA ASP A 117 0.45 0.42 -8.30
C ASP A 117 1.04 -0.68 -7.41
N PRO A 118 0.26 -1.22 -6.47
CA PRO A 118 0.70 -2.30 -5.58
C PRO A 118 0.85 -3.64 -6.32
N SER A 119 0.28 -3.75 -7.51
CA SER A 119 0.38 -4.94 -8.34
C SER A 119 1.00 -4.59 -9.69
N GLN A 120 2.30 -4.83 -9.87
CA GLN A 120 2.91 -4.83 -11.21
C GLN A 120 2.49 -6.06 -12.04
N ASP A 121 1.62 -6.91 -11.52
CA ASP A 121 0.98 -7.98 -12.26
C ASP A 121 -0.25 -7.44 -12.99
N ARG A 122 -0.02 -6.81 -14.13
CA ARG A 122 -1.07 -6.43 -15.09
C ARG A 122 -1.98 -7.61 -15.50
N ALA A 123 -1.55 -8.84 -15.23
CA ALA A 123 -2.35 -10.04 -15.46
C ALA A 123 -3.51 -10.17 -14.43
N LEU A 124 -3.38 -9.59 -13.24
CA LEU A 124 -4.45 -9.58 -12.23
C LEU A 124 -5.44 -8.41 -12.41
N GLU A 125 -5.04 -7.33 -13.05
CA GLU A 125 -5.98 -6.21 -13.35
C GLU A 125 -7.05 -6.58 -14.38
N THR A 126 -6.79 -7.56 -15.24
CA THR A 126 -7.79 -8.04 -16.23
C THR A 126 -8.85 -8.95 -15.62
N ALA A 127 -8.70 -9.36 -14.36
CA ALA A 127 -9.60 -10.29 -13.68
C ALA A 127 -10.37 -9.68 -12.51
N ARG A 128 -10.32 -8.36 -12.28
CA ARG A 128 -11.22 -7.75 -11.31
C ARG A 128 -12.66 -7.94 -11.77
N SER A 129 -13.39 -8.72 -11.01
CA SER A 129 -14.81 -8.95 -11.31
C SER A 129 -15.59 -7.64 -11.18
N SER A 130 -16.66 -7.51 -11.95
CA SER A 130 -17.57 -6.36 -11.82
C SER A 130 -18.09 -6.19 -10.39
N LEU A 131 -18.13 -7.28 -9.61
CA LEU A 131 -18.53 -7.29 -8.20
C LEU A 131 -17.46 -6.67 -7.29
N GLU A 132 -16.16 -6.90 -7.54
CA GLU A 132 -15.09 -6.26 -6.78
C GLU A 132 -15.08 -4.74 -7.00
N MET A 133 -15.23 -4.31 -8.25
CA MET A 133 -15.34 -2.88 -8.56
C MET A 133 -16.59 -2.26 -7.92
N ALA A 134 -17.71 -2.97 -7.91
CA ALA A 134 -18.92 -2.52 -7.23
C ALA A 134 -18.72 -2.41 -5.72
N ALA A 135 -18.01 -3.36 -5.09
CA ALA A 135 -17.68 -3.31 -3.67
C ALA A 135 -16.85 -2.06 -3.34
N ASP A 136 -15.80 -1.76 -4.13
CA ASP A 136 -14.94 -0.59 -3.93
C ASP A 136 -15.75 0.72 -4.00
N HIS A 137 -16.64 0.85 -4.98
CA HIS A 137 -17.51 2.03 -5.11
C HIS A 137 -18.51 2.16 -3.96
N LEU A 138 -19.05 1.05 -3.47
CA LEU A 138 -19.96 1.05 -2.34
C LEU A 138 -19.25 1.41 -1.03
N ILE A 139 -18.01 0.96 -0.83
CA ILE A 139 -17.16 1.35 0.30
C ILE A 139 -16.86 2.85 0.26
N ALA A 140 -16.49 3.38 -0.90
CA ALA A 140 -16.27 4.80 -1.09
C ALA A 140 -17.56 5.62 -0.82
N ALA A 141 -18.71 5.16 -1.32
CA ALA A 141 -19.99 5.78 -1.06
C ALA A 141 -20.34 5.76 0.44
N HIS A 142 -20.06 4.64 1.14
CA HIS A 142 -20.27 4.54 2.59
C HIS A 142 -19.47 5.61 3.34
N ALA A 143 -18.20 5.77 3.02
CA ALA A 143 -17.32 6.76 3.65
C ALA A 143 -17.80 8.21 3.41
N LEU A 144 -18.40 8.50 2.26
CA LEU A 144 -18.97 9.82 1.94
C LEU A 144 -20.29 10.07 2.69
N LEU A 145 -21.13 9.03 2.84
CA LEU A 145 -22.44 9.13 3.49
C LEU A 145 -22.35 9.09 5.03
N ASP A 146 -21.24 8.65 5.59
CA ASP A 146 -20.99 8.65 7.05
C ASP A 146 -20.75 10.07 7.61
N ARG A 147 -21.05 11.08 6.80
CA ARG A 147 -21.00 12.51 7.17
C ARG A 147 -22.40 13.02 7.54
N PRO A 148 -22.48 14.15 8.28
CA PRO A 148 -23.78 14.75 8.61
C PRO A 148 -24.63 14.96 7.37
N GLY A 149 -25.85 14.38 7.35
CA GLY A 149 -26.80 14.49 6.24
C GLY A 149 -27.00 13.20 5.43
N GLY A 150 -26.05 12.25 5.46
CA GLY A 150 -26.13 10.98 4.70
C GLY A 150 -26.59 9.76 5.50
N ALA A 151 -26.66 9.87 6.81
CA ALA A 151 -26.86 8.73 7.72
C ALA A 151 -28.11 7.87 7.43
N HIS A 152 -29.18 8.45 6.93
CA HIS A 152 -30.41 7.73 6.59
C HIS A 152 -30.24 6.76 5.40
N LEU A 153 -29.24 6.97 4.55
CA LEU A 153 -28.90 6.11 3.41
C LEU A 153 -27.98 4.95 3.77
N LEU A 154 -27.25 5.05 4.90
CA LEU A 154 -26.25 4.07 5.30
C LEU A 154 -26.83 2.67 5.53
N THR A 155 -28.05 2.56 6.04
CA THR A 155 -28.70 1.26 6.29
C THR A 155 -28.91 0.49 4.98
N GLY A 156 -29.40 1.18 3.94
CA GLY A 156 -29.57 0.58 2.62
C GLY A 156 -28.24 0.19 1.99
N LEU A 157 -27.25 1.08 2.06
CA LEU A 157 -25.91 0.85 1.51
C LEU A 157 -25.19 -0.34 2.17
N ARG A 158 -25.25 -0.45 3.49
CA ARG A 158 -24.70 -1.58 4.24
C ARG A 158 -25.33 -2.91 3.84
N ARG A 159 -26.63 -2.92 3.57
CA ARG A 159 -27.31 -4.12 3.09
C ARG A 159 -26.81 -4.56 1.72
N VAL A 160 -26.60 -3.61 0.80
CA VAL A 160 -26.04 -3.90 -0.53
C VAL A 160 -24.60 -4.38 -0.42
N LEU A 161 -23.76 -3.73 0.38
CA LEU A 161 -22.37 -4.15 0.65
C LEU A 161 -22.31 -5.58 1.18
N TYR A 162 -23.19 -5.93 2.12
CA TYR A 162 -23.28 -7.29 2.66
C TYR A 162 -23.64 -8.32 1.58
N GLN A 163 -24.61 -8.01 0.70
CA GLN A 163 -24.98 -8.89 -0.40
C GLN A 163 -23.84 -9.07 -1.42
N VAL A 164 -23.16 -8.00 -1.79
CA VAL A 164 -21.98 -8.06 -2.68
C VAL A 164 -20.89 -8.91 -2.06
N GLY A 165 -20.63 -8.77 -0.76
CA GLY A 165 -19.66 -9.60 -0.04
C GLY A 165 -20.01 -11.10 -0.07
N ILE A 166 -21.28 -11.46 0.04
CA ILE A 166 -21.73 -12.87 -0.08
C ILE A 166 -21.48 -13.40 -1.50
N GLU A 167 -21.78 -12.62 -2.53
CA GLU A 167 -21.58 -13.06 -3.91
C GLU A 167 -20.09 -13.18 -4.26
N LEU A 168 -19.23 -12.29 -3.77
CA LEU A 168 -17.77 -12.40 -3.89
C LEU A 168 -17.27 -13.69 -3.23
N ALA A 169 -17.67 -13.98 -2.00
CA ALA A 169 -17.27 -15.21 -1.32
C ALA A 169 -17.74 -16.48 -2.03
N ARG A 170 -18.84 -16.43 -2.77
CA ARG A 170 -19.33 -17.56 -3.59
C ARG A 170 -18.54 -17.73 -4.87
N SER A 171 -18.14 -16.63 -5.53
CA SER A 171 -17.32 -16.68 -6.75
C SER A 171 -15.93 -17.25 -6.47
N ASP A 172 -15.30 -16.86 -5.35
CA ASP A 172 -13.98 -17.38 -4.94
C ASP A 172 -14.03 -18.88 -4.59
N GLY A 173 -15.16 -19.36 -4.06
CA GLY A 173 -15.37 -20.78 -3.76
C GLY A 173 -15.61 -21.66 -4.98
N ALA A 174 -16.05 -21.09 -6.10
CA ALA A 174 -16.29 -21.82 -7.35
C ALA A 174 -15.02 -22.07 -8.16
N ASP A 175 -14.07 -21.13 -8.15
CA ASP A 175 -12.77 -21.28 -8.86
C ASP A 175 -11.82 -22.25 -8.17
N GLY A 176 -12.01 -22.53 -6.88
CA GLY A 176 -11.17 -23.45 -6.11
C GLY A 176 -11.49 -24.95 -6.32
N SER A 177 -12.62 -25.31 -6.98
CA SER A 177 -13.05 -26.70 -7.13
C SER A 177 -12.65 -27.39 -8.44
N ASP A 178 -12.09 -26.66 -9.40
CA ASP A 178 -11.76 -27.20 -10.74
C ASP A 178 -10.27 -27.59 -10.91
N GLN A 179 -9.44 -27.54 -9.87
CA GLN A 179 -8.02 -27.92 -9.93
C GLN A 179 -7.66 -29.21 -9.19
N VAL A 180 -8.61 -30.11 -8.99
CA VAL A 180 -8.31 -31.48 -8.49
C VAL A 180 -8.88 -32.52 -9.45
N HIS A 181 -8.14 -32.74 -10.52
CA HIS A 181 -8.13 -34.03 -11.22
C HIS A 181 -6.81 -34.23 -11.96
#